data_01f9c47747b53a8711798d7acfe13e2d
#
_entry.id   01f9c47747b53a8711798d7acfe13e2d
#
_cell.length_a   1.000
_cell.length_b   1.000
_cell.length_c   1.000
_cell.angle_alpha   90.00
_cell.angle_beta   90.00
_cell.angle_gamma   90.00
#
_symmetry.space_group_name_H-M   'P 1'
#
loop_
_entity.id
_entity.type
_entity.pdbx_description
1 polymer ?
#
loop_
_entity_poly.entity_id
_entity_poly.type
_entity_poly.pdbx_seq_one_letter_code
_entity_poly.pdbx_strand_id
1 'polypeptide(L)'
;MSSLALASCNKSSSSPKPSASVSSVSAPASASAKASSSPTKKPTMVTNLDQIKVSGEDGKAPKVEGAWPLAIAKTESKILKEGTGEKVDKNATLKVNYVGVNGRTGKEFDSSYKRGTTADFPLAQVVPGFAKGLVGKHQGDRVLIMMPGSDGYDSQAGAPQAGIMKGDSLIFVVDIVAIPLPKATGETVKPAAGLPTVKEVQGAPAVTIGKATKPNKLVVQPLIKGKGAAVTAHDSIDVKYRTYAWSSGELIEDGYSGEPVTGSMNSVIPGWKKGLIGQTVGSRVMLIVPPADAYPNGSTNPPVKKGETLIYVIDILSAQKES
;
A
#
# COMPACT_ATOMS: atom_id res chain seq x y z
N MET A 1 1.83 -21.03 20.62
CA MET A 1 1.41 -20.64 19.28
C MET A 1 0.70 -19.30 19.41
N SER A 2 1.46 -18.23 19.15
CA SER A 2 1.01 -16.85 19.41
C SER A 2 0.20 -16.34 18.23
N SER A 3 -1.09 -16.09 18.46
CA SER A 3 -1.92 -15.33 17.54
C SER A 3 -1.47 -13.86 17.57
N LEU A 4 -0.97 -13.35 16.45
CA LEU A 4 -0.68 -11.92 16.32
C LEU A 4 -2.02 -11.17 16.26
N ALA A 5 -2.35 -10.50 17.35
CA ALA A 5 -3.29 -9.40 17.33
C ALA A 5 -2.59 -8.21 16.64
N LEU A 6 -3.29 -7.51 15.77
CA LEU A 6 -2.83 -6.27 15.14
C LEU A 6 -2.62 -5.21 16.25
N ALA A 7 -1.40 -5.09 16.75
CA ALA A 7 -1.03 -4.09 17.73
C ALA A 7 -0.43 -2.89 17.00
N SER A 8 -1.18 -1.80 16.91
CA SER A 8 -0.67 -0.48 16.56
C SER A 8 0.11 0.06 17.75
N CYS A 9 1.44 0.04 17.68
CA CYS A 9 2.30 0.73 18.63
C CYS A 9 2.54 2.16 18.17
N ASN A 10 1.77 3.09 18.69
CA ASN A 10 2.09 4.51 18.67
C ASN A 10 3.14 4.78 19.76
N LYS A 11 4.42 4.90 19.40
CA LYS A 11 5.47 5.42 20.27
C LYS A 11 5.80 6.85 19.86
N SER A 12 5.28 7.80 20.63
CA SER A 12 5.84 9.13 20.73
C SER A 12 7.22 9.04 21.38
N SER A 13 8.29 9.28 20.60
CA SER A 13 9.64 9.45 21.11
C SER A 13 10.07 10.90 20.98
N SER A 14 10.16 11.54 22.14
CA SER A 14 10.86 12.81 22.33
C SER A 14 12.35 12.66 21.99
N SER A 15 12.85 13.48 21.10
CA SER A 15 14.26 13.59 20.73
C SER A 15 15.07 14.22 21.86
N PRO A 16 16.24 13.70 22.22
CA PRO A 16 17.26 14.49 22.90
C PRO A 16 18.22 15.10 21.87
N LYS A 17 18.45 16.38 22.03
CA LYS A 17 19.42 17.20 21.33
C LYS A 17 20.84 16.82 21.76
N PRO A 18 21.81 16.54 20.88
CA PRO A 18 23.20 16.41 21.30
C PRO A 18 23.87 17.76 21.34
N SER A 19 24.45 18.04 22.52
CA SER A 19 25.37 19.16 22.77
C SER A 19 26.72 18.84 22.13
N ALA A 20 27.27 19.82 21.45
CA ALA A 20 28.60 19.76 20.86
C ALA A 20 29.67 19.93 21.92
N SER A 21 30.65 19.05 21.97
CA SER A 21 31.98 19.35 22.54
C SER A 21 33.05 19.08 21.50
N VAL A 22 33.74 20.16 21.16
CA VAL A 22 34.88 20.19 20.24
C VAL A 22 36.11 19.61 20.93
N SER A 23 36.77 18.65 20.31
CA SER A 23 38.17 18.32 20.59
C SER A 23 38.94 18.25 19.27
N SER A 24 39.81 19.19 19.14
CA SER A 24 40.79 19.35 18.06
C SER A 24 41.85 18.26 18.14
N VAL A 25 42.01 17.48 17.07
CA VAL A 25 43.24 16.73 16.82
C VAL A 25 43.63 16.89 15.35
N SER A 26 44.92 17.29 15.20
CA SER A 26 45.63 17.67 14.00
C SER A 26 45.63 16.58 12.91
N ALA A 27 45.56 17.04 11.65
CA ALA A 27 45.75 16.27 10.45
C ALA A 27 47.19 15.76 10.27
N PRO A 28 47.38 14.68 9.51
CA PRO A 28 48.46 14.69 8.53
C PRO A 28 47.92 14.68 7.10
N ALA A 29 48.69 15.34 6.25
CA ALA A 29 48.43 15.71 4.88
C ALA A 29 48.46 14.53 3.90
N SER A 30 47.75 14.75 2.81
CA SER A 30 48.02 14.26 1.44
C SER A 30 47.99 12.76 1.13
N ALA A 31 46.87 12.39 0.51
CA ALA A 31 46.97 11.60 -0.72
C ALA A 31 45.90 12.11 -1.69
N SER A 32 46.27 12.94 -2.63
CA SER A 32 45.50 13.27 -3.83
C SER A 32 45.24 11.98 -4.60
N ALA A 33 44.08 11.35 -4.35
CA ALA A 33 43.54 10.39 -5.27
C ALA A 33 43.11 11.17 -6.53
N LYS A 34 43.91 11.17 -7.57
CA LYS A 34 43.54 11.54 -8.93
C LYS A 34 42.25 10.79 -9.26
N ALA A 35 41.14 11.51 -9.27
CA ALA A 35 39.93 11.01 -9.90
C ALA A 35 40.23 10.79 -11.36
N SER A 36 40.41 9.53 -11.76
CA SER A 36 40.52 9.12 -13.14
C SER A 36 39.19 9.43 -13.81
N SER A 37 39.10 10.58 -14.46
CA SER A 37 38.00 10.94 -15.34
C SER A 37 38.15 10.09 -16.62
N SER A 38 37.66 8.86 -16.60
CA SER A 38 37.35 8.16 -17.84
C SER A 38 36.38 9.02 -18.65
N PRO A 39 36.57 9.18 -19.98
CA PRO A 39 35.72 9.99 -20.82
C PRO A 39 34.27 9.46 -20.68
N THR A 40 33.42 10.27 -20.10
CA THR A 40 32.02 9.89 -19.89
C THR A 40 31.34 9.83 -21.27
N LYS A 41 31.02 8.61 -21.72
CA LYS A 41 30.31 8.40 -22.98
C LYS A 41 29.04 9.26 -22.97
N LYS A 42 28.81 10.03 -24.06
CA LYS A 42 27.59 10.83 -24.20
C LYS A 42 26.36 9.91 -24.15
N PRO A 43 25.31 10.24 -23.38
CA PRO A 43 24.11 9.42 -23.34
C PRO A 43 23.45 9.29 -24.71
N THR A 44 22.97 8.10 -25.03
CA THR A 44 22.11 7.85 -26.18
C THR A 44 20.70 8.33 -25.84
N MET A 45 20.16 9.23 -26.66
CA MET A 45 18.78 9.70 -26.47
C MET A 45 17.81 8.59 -26.88
N VAL A 46 16.97 8.18 -25.94
CA VAL A 46 15.88 7.22 -26.17
C VAL A 46 14.72 7.95 -26.81
N THR A 47 14.31 7.49 -27.99
CA THR A 47 13.16 7.99 -28.75
C THR A 47 12.00 7.01 -28.78
N ASN A 48 12.26 5.76 -28.39
CA ASN A 48 11.29 4.69 -28.24
C ASN A 48 11.70 3.77 -27.10
N LEU A 49 10.80 3.47 -26.16
CA LEU A 49 11.05 2.61 -25.02
C LEU A 49 11.36 1.14 -25.39
N ASP A 50 11.14 0.73 -26.64
CA ASP A 50 11.55 -0.60 -27.15
C ASP A 50 13.08 -0.82 -27.13
N GLN A 51 13.85 0.25 -26.99
CA GLN A 51 15.30 0.19 -26.81
C GLN A 51 15.71 -0.33 -25.41
N ILE A 52 14.76 -0.38 -24.47
CA ILE A 52 14.95 -0.90 -23.12
C ILE A 52 14.31 -2.28 -23.07
N LYS A 53 15.12 -3.30 -22.80
CA LYS A 53 14.62 -4.67 -22.65
C LYS A 53 14.25 -4.91 -21.20
N VAL A 54 13.05 -5.42 -20.99
CA VAL A 54 12.56 -5.83 -19.67
C VAL A 54 12.20 -7.31 -19.75
N SER A 55 12.71 -8.09 -18.82
CA SER A 55 12.44 -9.53 -18.69
C SER A 55 12.13 -9.89 -17.24
N GLY A 56 11.57 -11.06 -17.01
CA GLY A 56 11.19 -11.56 -15.69
C GLY A 56 9.73 -12.00 -15.63
N GLU A 57 9.44 -12.90 -14.70
CA GLU A 57 8.10 -13.42 -14.46
C GLU A 57 7.21 -12.42 -13.72
N ASP A 58 5.92 -12.61 -13.85
CA ASP A 58 4.93 -11.83 -13.11
C ASP A 58 5.10 -12.03 -11.59
N GLY A 59 4.95 -10.93 -10.84
CA GLY A 59 5.13 -10.95 -9.38
C GLY A 59 6.57 -11.06 -8.91
N LYS A 60 7.53 -11.20 -9.82
CA LYS A 60 8.98 -11.21 -9.50
C LYS A 60 9.68 -9.96 -10.01
N ALA A 61 10.83 -9.66 -9.38
CA ALA A 61 11.64 -8.52 -9.76
C ALA A 61 12.03 -8.58 -11.25
N PRO A 62 11.68 -7.58 -12.06
CA PRO A 62 12.05 -7.52 -13.45
C PRO A 62 13.55 -7.20 -13.59
N LYS A 63 14.17 -7.71 -14.65
CA LYS A 63 15.51 -7.34 -15.10
C LYS A 63 15.39 -6.29 -16.19
N VAL A 64 16.16 -5.21 -16.08
CA VAL A 64 16.18 -4.11 -17.04
C VAL A 64 17.54 -4.07 -17.73
N GLU A 65 17.55 -4.10 -19.05
CA GLU A 65 18.76 -4.09 -19.87
C GLU A 65 18.69 -2.98 -20.94
N GLY A 66 19.83 -2.34 -21.20
CA GLY A 66 19.95 -1.28 -22.21
C GLY A 66 21.39 -1.00 -22.59
N ALA A 67 21.59 -0.23 -23.65
CA ALA A 67 22.92 0.18 -24.13
C ALA A 67 23.39 1.48 -23.43
N TRP A 68 23.69 1.38 -22.15
CA TRP A 68 24.07 2.49 -21.29
C TRP A 68 25.25 3.32 -21.79
N PRO A 69 25.31 4.63 -21.52
CA PRO A 69 24.30 5.47 -20.85
C PRO A 69 23.13 5.86 -21.75
N LEU A 70 21.92 5.93 -21.17
CA LEU A 70 20.68 6.32 -21.81
C LEU A 70 20.10 7.60 -21.20
N ALA A 71 19.48 8.45 -22.02
CA ALA A 71 18.73 9.63 -21.57
C ALA A 71 17.43 9.77 -22.36
N ILE A 72 16.46 10.50 -21.82
CA ILE A 72 15.20 10.81 -22.48
C ILE A 72 14.87 12.29 -22.29
N ALA A 73 14.21 12.89 -23.29
CA ALA A 73 13.87 14.31 -23.24
C ALA A 73 12.60 14.63 -22.47
N LYS A 74 11.65 13.71 -22.43
CA LYS A 74 10.35 13.81 -21.72
C LYS A 74 9.99 12.47 -21.13
N THR A 75 9.16 12.48 -20.08
CA THR A 75 8.65 11.24 -19.51
C THR A 75 7.78 10.49 -20.50
N GLU A 76 8.12 9.23 -20.72
CA GLU A 76 7.33 8.30 -21.52
C GLU A 76 7.06 7.03 -20.72
N SER A 77 5.94 6.37 -21.04
CA SER A 77 5.58 5.09 -20.42
C SER A 77 5.04 4.11 -21.46
N LYS A 78 5.29 2.82 -21.22
CA LYS A 78 4.82 1.71 -22.02
C LYS A 78 4.24 0.64 -21.12
N ILE A 79 3.03 0.15 -21.42
CA ILE A 79 2.47 -1.03 -20.77
C ILE A 79 3.20 -2.25 -21.33
N LEU A 80 3.82 -3.02 -20.43
CA LEU A 80 4.49 -4.28 -20.76
C LEU A 80 3.55 -5.48 -20.58
N LYS A 81 2.61 -5.35 -19.65
CA LYS A 81 1.52 -6.29 -19.39
C LYS A 81 0.29 -5.51 -18.99
N GLU A 82 -0.84 -5.84 -19.60
CA GLU A 82 -2.13 -5.22 -19.29
C GLU A 82 -2.79 -5.83 -18.06
N GLY A 83 -3.26 -4.97 -17.17
CA GLY A 83 -4.16 -5.28 -16.09
C GLY A 83 -5.60 -4.97 -16.46
N THR A 84 -6.54 -5.53 -15.72
CA THR A 84 -7.99 -5.35 -15.95
C THR A 84 -8.72 -4.74 -14.77
N GLY A 85 -7.96 -4.29 -13.75
CA GLY A 85 -8.52 -3.73 -12.53
C GLY A 85 -8.90 -2.27 -12.65
N GLU A 86 -9.07 -1.60 -11.51
CA GLU A 86 -9.47 -0.20 -11.42
C GLU A 86 -8.48 0.72 -12.15
N LYS A 87 -9.00 1.80 -12.74
CA LYS A 87 -8.20 2.80 -13.45
C LYS A 87 -7.55 3.78 -12.48
N VAL A 88 -6.27 4.07 -12.69
CA VAL A 88 -5.50 5.01 -11.88
C VAL A 88 -5.97 6.45 -12.09
N ASP A 89 -6.50 7.07 -11.03
CA ASP A 89 -6.80 8.50 -10.96
C ASP A 89 -5.56 9.31 -10.54
N LYS A 90 -5.53 10.59 -10.90
CA LYS A 90 -4.41 11.51 -10.57
C LYS A 90 -4.17 11.71 -9.07
N ASN A 91 -5.18 11.48 -8.24
CA ASN A 91 -5.10 11.63 -6.79
C ASN A 91 -4.99 10.26 -6.07
N ALA A 92 -4.88 9.17 -6.82
CA ALA A 92 -4.81 7.84 -6.25
C ALA A 92 -3.53 7.64 -5.43
N THR A 93 -3.64 6.88 -4.36
CA THR A 93 -2.50 6.21 -3.73
C THR A 93 -2.43 4.80 -4.28
N LEU A 94 -1.29 4.42 -4.85
CA LEU A 94 -1.08 3.11 -5.44
C LEU A 94 -0.23 2.26 -4.51
N LYS A 95 -0.56 0.99 -4.37
CA LYS A 95 0.39 -0.02 -3.88
C LYS A 95 1.10 -0.62 -5.08
N VAL A 96 2.41 -0.49 -5.12
CA VAL A 96 3.21 -0.91 -6.27
C VAL A 96 4.38 -1.79 -5.85
N ASN A 97 4.77 -2.70 -6.74
CA ASN A 97 6.13 -3.23 -6.76
C ASN A 97 6.90 -2.54 -7.87
N TYR A 98 8.18 -2.26 -7.65
CA TYR A 98 8.99 -1.60 -8.66
C TYR A 98 10.48 -1.91 -8.57
N VAL A 99 11.15 -1.68 -9.69
CA VAL A 99 12.61 -1.62 -9.80
C VAL A 99 12.96 -0.28 -10.44
N GLY A 100 13.89 0.45 -9.83
CA GLY A 100 14.44 1.72 -10.33
C GLY A 100 15.89 1.56 -10.81
N VAL A 101 16.17 1.96 -12.05
CA VAL A 101 17.48 1.87 -12.70
C VAL A 101 17.93 3.25 -13.16
N ASN A 102 19.18 3.60 -12.87
CA ASN A 102 19.79 4.85 -13.31
C ASN A 102 20.18 4.77 -14.78
N GLY A 103 19.64 5.67 -15.61
CA GLY A 103 19.88 5.68 -17.06
C GLY A 103 21.35 5.93 -17.44
N ARG A 104 22.10 6.71 -16.65
CA ARG A 104 23.52 6.95 -16.89
C ARG A 104 24.36 5.72 -16.66
N THR A 105 24.07 4.93 -15.61
CA THR A 105 24.95 3.82 -15.18
C THR A 105 24.43 2.44 -15.49
N GLY A 106 23.11 2.30 -15.73
CA GLY A 106 22.43 1.00 -15.85
C GLY A 106 22.31 0.25 -14.52
N LYS A 107 22.67 0.86 -13.40
CA LYS A 107 22.62 0.23 -12.08
C LYS A 107 21.25 0.44 -11.43
N GLU A 108 20.74 -0.61 -10.83
CA GLU A 108 19.59 -0.53 -9.94
C GLU A 108 19.96 0.31 -8.71
N PHE A 109 19.13 1.29 -8.38
CA PHE A 109 19.32 2.14 -7.20
C PHE A 109 18.25 1.91 -6.13
N ASP A 110 17.10 1.35 -6.50
CA ASP A 110 16.03 1.04 -5.55
C ASP A 110 15.12 -0.07 -6.08
N SER A 111 14.55 -0.87 -5.14
CA SER A 111 13.63 -1.96 -5.48
C SER A 111 12.74 -2.32 -4.29
N SER A 112 11.43 -2.31 -4.47
CA SER A 112 10.47 -2.82 -3.49
C SER A 112 10.58 -4.34 -3.34
N TYR A 113 10.90 -5.04 -4.41
CA TYR A 113 11.09 -6.49 -4.40
C TYR A 113 12.22 -6.92 -3.46
N LYS A 114 13.33 -6.15 -3.39
CA LYS A 114 14.42 -6.44 -2.45
C LYS A 114 14.04 -6.19 -0.99
N ARG A 115 13.08 -5.31 -0.76
CA ARG A 115 12.51 -5.07 0.59
C ARG A 115 11.47 -6.11 0.99
N GLY A 116 10.93 -6.87 0.03
CA GLY A 116 9.88 -7.87 0.26
C GLY A 116 8.52 -7.28 0.59
N THR A 117 8.31 -5.98 0.35
CA THR A 117 7.05 -5.27 0.62
C THR A 117 6.72 -4.32 -0.51
N THR A 118 5.44 -4.15 -0.80
CA THR A 118 4.97 -3.10 -1.72
C THR A 118 5.29 -1.71 -1.17
N ALA A 119 5.38 -0.74 -2.07
CA ALA A 119 5.51 0.67 -1.71
C ALA A 119 4.19 1.40 -1.98
N ASP A 120 3.86 2.36 -1.10
CA ASP A 120 2.72 3.24 -1.30
C ASP A 120 3.15 4.48 -2.10
N PHE A 121 2.50 4.70 -3.24
CA PHE A 121 2.76 5.83 -4.14
C PHE A 121 1.53 6.76 -4.17
N PRO A 122 1.44 7.74 -3.26
CA PRO A 122 0.46 8.82 -3.38
C PRO A 122 0.87 9.71 -4.56
N LEU A 123 0.16 9.61 -5.70
CA LEU A 123 0.57 10.25 -6.96
C LEU A 123 0.67 11.77 -6.89
N ALA A 124 -0.01 12.39 -5.93
CA ALA A 124 0.12 13.82 -5.66
C ALA A 124 1.45 14.21 -4.96
N GLN A 125 2.20 13.24 -4.41
CA GLN A 125 3.40 13.47 -3.59
C GLN A 125 4.68 12.84 -4.16
N VAL A 126 4.56 11.97 -5.16
CA VAL A 126 5.71 11.36 -5.84
C VAL A 126 6.31 12.33 -6.88
N VAL A 127 7.52 12.01 -7.36
CA VAL A 127 8.15 12.79 -8.44
C VAL A 127 7.26 12.84 -9.69
N PRO A 128 7.21 13.96 -10.43
CA PRO A 128 6.27 14.16 -11.53
C PRO A 128 6.25 13.06 -12.59
N GLY A 129 7.39 12.42 -12.83
CA GLY A 129 7.52 11.33 -13.79
C GLY A 129 6.63 10.13 -13.48
N PHE A 130 6.38 9.80 -12.20
CA PHE A 130 5.47 8.72 -11.83
C PHE A 130 4.02 9.07 -12.17
N ALA A 131 3.55 10.27 -11.79
CA ALA A 131 2.20 10.69 -12.12
C ALA A 131 1.97 10.69 -13.64
N LYS A 132 2.93 11.23 -14.43
CA LYS A 132 2.87 11.22 -15.89
C LYS A 132 2.83 9.80 -16.49
N GLY A 133 3.55 8.86 -15.88
CA GLY A 133 3.67 7.49 -16.37
C GLY A 133 2.53 6.56 -15.96
N LEU A 134 1.87 6.83 -14.80
CA LEU A 134 0.93 5.89 -14.17
C LEU A 134 -0.53 6.31 -14.28
N VAL A 135 -0.85 7.63 -14.34
CA VAL A 135 -2.23 8.08 -14.49
C VAL A 135 -2.86 7.50 -15.75
N GLY A 136 -4.07 6.97 -15.61
CA GLY A 136 -4.82 6.33 -16.71
C GLY A 136 -4.47 4.88 -16.98
N LYS A 137 -3.47 4.31 -16.29
CA LYS A 137 -3.16 2.88 -16.27
C LYS A 137 -4.18 2.13 -15.41
N HIS A 138 -4.07 0.80 -15.35
CA HIS A 138 -4.99 -0.03 -14.56
C HIS A 138 -4.24 -0.84 -13.50
N GLN A 139 -4.94 -1.17 -12.43
CA GLN A 139 -4.46 -2.17 -11.49
C GLN A 139 -4.20 -3.48 -12.22
N GLY A 140 -3.03 -4.08 -11.95
CA GLY A 140 -2.53 -5.26 -12.66
C GLY A 140 -1.59 -4.95 -13.83
N ASP A 141 -1.48 -3.67 -14.26
CA ASP A 141 -0.52 -3.28 -15.28
C ASP A 141 0.92 -3.45 -14.76
N ARG A 142 1.80 -3.94 -15.64
CA ARG A 142 3.26 -3.72 -15.54
C ARG A 142 3.64 -2.62 -16.51
N VAL A 143 4.21 -1.54 -15.99
CA VAL A 143 4.51 -0.33 -16.75
C VAL A 143 6.01 -0.04 -16.74
N LEU A 144 6.61 0.09 -17.91
CA LEU A 144 7.94 0.68 -18.08
C LEU A 144 7.78 2.21 -18.16
N ILE A 145 8.50 2.94 -17.34
CA ILE A 145 8.54 4.41 -17.33
C ILE A 145 10.00 4.83 -17.50
N MET A 146 10.26 5.76 -18.41
CA MET A 146 11.52 6.47 -18.44
C MET A 146 11.26 7.98 -18.32
N MET A 147 11.95 8.62 -17.40
CA MET A 147 11.79 10.05 -17.11
C MET A 147 13.13 10.79 -17.12
N PRO A 148 13.17 12.05 -17.58
CA PRO A 148 14.36 12.90 -17.43
C PRO A 148 14.51 13.33 -15.96
N GLY A 149 15.71 13.77 -15.59
CA GLY A 149 15.98 14.29 -14.25
C GLY A 149 15.04 15.42 -13.80
N SER A 150 14.58 16.26 -14.73
CA SER A 150 13.61 17.33 -14.47
C SER A 150 12.23 16.83 -13.98
N ASP A 151 11.82 15.62 -14.35
CA ASP A 151 10.62 14.95 -13.85
C ASP A 151 10.93 13.98 -12.69
N GLY A 152 12.21 13.83 -12.36
CA GLY A 152 12.73 13.02 -11.26
C GLY A 152 13.27 13.89 -10.12
N TYR A 153 14.59 13.80 -9.86
CA TYR A 153 15.22 14.37 -8.67
C TYR A 153 16.02 15.65 -8.90
N ASP A 154 15.96 16.28 -10.08
CA ASP A 154 16.74 17.49 -10.38
C ASP A 154 16.40 18.69 -9.50
N SER A 155 15.14 18.80 -9.06
CA SER A 155 14.70 19.85 -8.11
C SER A 155 15.40 19.75 -6.75
N GLN A 156 15.92 18.57 -6.41
CA GLN A 156 16.66 18.28 -5.18
C GLN A 156 18.17 18.15 -5.45
N ALA A 157 18.66 18.60 -6.61
CA ALA A 157 20.04 18.44 -7.09
C ALA A 157 20.49 16.98 -7.25
N GLY A 158 19.54 16.06 -7.45
CA GLY A 158 19.76 14.62 -7.50
C GLY A 158 19.45 13.92 -6.17
N ALA A 159 19.85 12.66 -6.06
CA ALA A 159 19.82 11.85 -4.84
C ALA A 159 21.15 11.08 -4.71
N PRO A 160 22.23 11.72 -4.23
CA PRO A 160 23.58 11.16 -4.24
C PRO A 160 23.69 9.85 -3.46
N GLN A 161 22.92 9.67 -2.37
CA GLN A 161 22.87 8.44 -1.56
C GLN A 161 22.38 7.24 -2.39
N ALA A 162 21.52 7.50 -3.39
CA ALA A 162 21.03 6.51 -4.34
C ALA A 162 21.87 6.47 -5.63
N GLY A 163 22.98 7.19 -5.72
CA GLY A 163 23.83 7.30 -6.91
C GLY A 163 23.20 8.06 -8.07
N ILE A 164 22.18 8.86 -7.82
CA ILE A 164 21.47 9.70 -8.80
C ILE A 164 22.08 11.10 -8.80
N MET A 165 22.65 11.51 -9.92
CA MET A 165 23.16 12.87 -10.12
C MET A 165 22.10 13.74 -10.80
N LYS A 166 22.23 15.06 -10.65
CA LYS A 166 21.42 16.01 -11.42
C LYS A 166 21.59 15.76 -12.93
N GLY A 167 20.50 15.71 -13.65
CA GLY A 167 20.44 15.40 -15.08
C GLY A 167 20.35 13.93 -15.43
N ASP A 168 20.45 13.02 -14.46
CA ASP A 168 20.27 11.58 -14.73
C ASP A 168 18.84 11.30 -15.14
N SER A 169 18.64 10.62 -16.27
CA SER A 169 17.37 10.00 -16.60
C SER A 169 17.18 8.73 -15.79
N LEU A 170 15.95 8.47 -15.38
CA LEU A 170 15.61 7.32 -14.55
C LEU A 170 14.65 6.40 -15.29
N ILE A 171 14.82 5.11 -15.05
CA ILE A 171 14.00 4.06 -15.63
C ILE A 171 13.36 3.29 -14.49
N PHE A 172 12.05 3.09 -14.56
CA PHE A 172 11.31 2.29 -13.61
C PHE A 172 10.49 1.22 -14.33
N VAL A 173 10.45 0.05 -13.76
CA VAL A 173 9.43 -0.95 -14.08
C VAL A 173 8.54 -1.05 -12.86
N VAL A 174 7.26 -0.75 -13.04
CA VAL A 174 6.28 -0.64 -11.96
C VAL A 174 5.15 -1.62 -12.20
N ASP A 175 4.88 -2.48 -11.23
CA ASP A 175 3.67 -3.30 -11.16
C ASP A 175 2.65 -2.61 -10.28
N ILE A 176 1.49 -2.27 -10.80
CA ILE A 176 0.39 -1.67 -10.06
C ILE A 176 -0.38 -2.79 -9.35
N VAL A 177 -0.04 -3.02 -8.09
CA VAL A 177 -0.57 -4.17 -7.32
C VAL A 177 -2.00 -3.90 -6.85
N ALA A 178 -2.24 -2.72 -6.27
CA ALA A 178 -3.58 -2.32 -5.81
C ALA A 178 -3.77 -0.80 -5.87
N ILE A 179 -5.03 -0.40 -5.94
CA ILE A 179 -5.48 1.00 -5.83
C ILE A 179 -6.45 1.04 -4.65
N PRO A 180 -5.99 1.27 -3.40
CA PRO A 180 -6.86 1.32 -2.25
C PRO A 180 -7.92 2.42 -2.38
N LEU A 181 -9.17 2.07 -2.14
CA LEU A 181 -10.27 3.03 -2.10
C LEU A 181 -10.20 3.87 -0.81
N PRO A 182 -10.58 5.14 -0.84
CA PRO A 182 -10.61 5.97 0.37
C PRO A 182 -11.73 5.57 1.35
N LYS A 183 -12.79 4.93 0.84
CA LYS A 183 -13.96 4.44 1.60
C LYS A 183 -14.71 3.39 0.80
N ALA A 184 -15.64 2.68 1.45
CA ALA A 184 -16.57 1.81 0.74
C ALA A 184 -17.39 2.56 -0.32
N THR A 185 -17.52 1.98 -1.50
CA THR A 185 -18.25 2.53 -2.65
C THR A 185 -18.97 1.39 -3.39
N GLY A 186 -20.24 1.58 -3.71
CA GLY A 186 -21.02 0.55 -4.39
C GLY A 186 -22.51 0.75 -4.20
N GLU A 187 -23.25 -0.32 -4.39
CA GLU A 187 -24.72 -0.33 -4.21
C GLU A 187 -25.09 -0.49 -2.72
N THR A 188 -25.99 0.36 -2.24
CA THR A 188 -26.54 0.22 -0.89
C THR A 188 -27.40 -1.04 -0.82
N VAL A 189 -27.13 -1.88 0.18
CA VAL A 189 -27.89 -3.11 0.46
C VAL A 189 -28.79 -2.89 1.66
N LYS A 190 -30.09 -3.18 1.52
CA LYS A 190 -31.03 -3.11 2.63
C LYS A 190 -30.69 -4.21 3.65
N PRO A 191 -30.41 -3.88 4.93
CA PRO A 191 -30.12 -4.89 5.94
C PRO A 191 -31.35 -5.76 6.21
N ALA A 192 -31.10 -7.00 6.63
CA ALA A 192 -32.14 -7.90 7.11
C ALA A 192 -32.82 -7.33 8.38
N ALA A 193 -34.11 -7.61 8.53
CA ALA A 193 -34.85 -7.18 9.72
C ALA A 193 -34.28 -7.85 10.99
N GLY A 194 -34.35 -7.15 12.12
CA GLY A 194 -33.91 -7.67 13.42
C GLY A 194 -32.39 -7.58 13.67
N LEU A 195 -31.62 -7.01 12.74
CA LEU A 195 -30.21 -6.73 12.93
C LEU A 195 -29.99 -5.34 13.54
N PRO A 196 -28.80 -5.08 14.15
CA PRO A 196 -28.37 -3.74 14.52
C PRO A 196 -28.40 -2.80 13.34
N THR A 197 -28.69 -1.52 13.61
CA THR A 197 -28.67 -0.48 12.57
C THR A 197 -27.30 0.18 12.51
N VAL A 198 -26.88 0.53 11.30
CA VAL A 198 -25.63 1.25 11.06
C VAL A 198 -25.94 2.57 10.37
N LYS A 199 -25.45 3.67 10.96
CA LYS A 199 -25.56 5.02 10.37
C LYS A 199 -24.17 5.63 10.26
N GLU A 200 -23.96 6.45 9.26
CA GLU A 200 -22.72 7.23 9.15
C GLU A 200 -22.80 8.46 10.06
N VAL A 201 -21.84 8.61 10.96
CA VAL A 201 -21.69 9.73 11.87
C VAL A 201 -20.27 10.26 11.76
N GLN A 202 -20.11 11.53 11.37
CA GLN A 202 -18.80 12.17 11.16
C GLN A 202 -17.85 11.35 10.24
N GLY A 203 -18.41 10.79 9.16
CA GLY A 203 -17.65 10.04 8.17
C GLY A 203 -17.28 8.59 8.55
N ALA A 204 -17.78 8.10 9.70
CA ALA A 204 -17.53 6.74 10.16
C ALA A 204 -18.83 6.00 10.54
N PRO A 205 -18.92 4.67 10.41
CA PRO A 205 -20.10 3.91 10.75
C PRO A 205 -20.29 3.85 12.27
N ALA A 206 -21.48 4.21 12.74
CA ALA A 206 -21.91 4.04 14.11
C ALA A 206 -23.01 2.96 14.19
N VAL A 207 -22.87 2.05 15.14
CA VAL A 207 -23.79 0.93 15.36
C VAL A 207 -24.76 1.26 16.49
N THR A 208 -26.04 0.94 16.26
CA THR A 208 -27.06 0.95 17.32
C THR A 208 -27.70 -0.44 17.36
N ILE A 209 -27.55 -1.14 18.47
CA ILE A 209 -28.06 -2.51 18.65
C ILE A 209 -29.59 -2.50 18.74
N GLY A 210 -30.16 -1.55 19.51
CA GLY A 210 -31.60 -1.39 19.64
C GLY A 210 -32.28 -2.63 20.19
N LYS A 211 -33.30 -3.13 19.46
CA LYS A 211 -34.07 -4.33 19.82
C LYS A 211 -33.56 -5.60 19.12
N ALA A 212 -32.39 -5.56 18.51
CA ALA A 212 -31.82 -6.73 17.83
C ALA A 212 -31.57 -7.87 18.81
N THR A 213 -31.84 -9.09 18.37
CA THR A 213 -31.59 -10.32 19.15
C THR A 213 -30.17 -10.80 18.89
N LYS A 214 -29.44 -11.12 19.98
CA LYS A 214 -28.06 -11.60 19.88
C LYS A 214 -28.02 -12.95 19.13
N PRO A 215 -27.33 -13.03 17.98
CA PRO A 215 -27.21 -14.30 17.27
C PRO A 215 -26.20 -15.23 17.96
N ASN A 216 -26.41 -16.53 17.80
CA ASN A 216 -25.51 -17.58 18.29
C ASN A 216 -24.56 -18.09 17.19
N LYS A 217 -24.70 -17.59 15.97
CA LYS A 217 -23.86 -17.92 14.79
C LYS A 217 -23.36 -16.64 14.14
N LEU A 218 -22.30 -16.75 13.36
CA LEU A 218 -21.80 -15.66 12.54
C LEU A 218 -22.91 -15.13 11.62
N VAL A 219 -23.12 -13.81 11.67
CA VAL A 219 -23.97 -13.09 10.71
C VAL A 219 -23.10 -12.25 9.82
N VAL A 220 -23.32 -12.34 8.52
CA VAL A 220 -22.64 -11.55 7.48
C VAL A 220 -23.69 -10.72 6.76
N GLN A 221 -23.65 -9.41 6.95
CA GLN A 221 -24.62 -8.49 6.35
C GLN A 221 -23.90 -7.42 5.54
N PRO A 222 -23.85 -7.52 4.21
CA PRO A 222 -23.42 -6.42 3.37
C PRO A 222 -24.33 -5.21 3.57
N LEU A 223 -23.75 -4.02 3.72
CA LEU A 223 -24.43 -2.73 3.81
C LEU A 223 -24.22 -1.91 2.54
N ILE A 224 -23.04 -2.07 1.94
CA ILE A 224 -22.68 -1.58 0.62
C ILE A 224 -22.03 -2.76 -0.11
N LYS A 225 -22.44 -3.02 -1.35
CA LYS A 225 -21.84 -4.03 -2.22
C LYS A 225 -20.92 -3.35 -3.23
N GLY A 226 -19.62 -3.53 -3.06
CA GLY A 226 -18.59 -3.02 -3.95
C GLY A 226 -18.58 -3.74 -5.31
N LYS A 227 -17.89 -3.14 -6.28
CA LYS A 227 -17.76 -3.68 -7.65
C LYS A 227 -16.34 -4.19 -7.95
N GLY A 228 -15.40 -4.07 -7.00
CA GLY A 228 -14.03 -4.51 -7.19
C GLY A 228 -13.85 -6.03 -7.12
N ALA A 229 -12.61 -6.48 -7.06
CA ALA A 229 -12.27 -7.90 -6.98
C ALA A 229 -12.82 -8.55 -5.71
N ALA A 230 -13.18 -9.83 -5.79
CA ALA A 230 -13.61 -10.60 -4.64
C ALA A 230 -12.39 -10.98 -3.76
N VAL A 231 -12.54 -10.85 -2.45
CA VAL A 231 -11.54 -11.26 -1.46
C VAL A 231 -11.40 -12.78 -1.47
N THR A 232 -10.17 -13.25 -1.53
CA THR A 232 -9.84 -14.69 -1.45
C THR A 232 -9.17 -15.06 -0.12
N ALA A 233 -9.01 -16.35 0.14
CA ALA A 233 -8.39 -16.86 1.37
C ALA A 233 -6.87 -16.52 1.48
N HIS A 234 -6.24 -16.18 0.36
CA HIS A 234 -4.79 -15.91 0.27
C HIS A 234 -4.47 -14.45 -0.03
N ASP A 235 -5.42 -13.56 0.24
CA ASP A 235 -5.22 -12.14 0.02
C ASP A 235 -4.74 -11.44 1.29
N SER A 236 -3.99 -10.37 1.09
CA SER A 236 -3.86 -9.26 2.03
C SER A 236 -4.91 -8.21 1.67
N ILE A 237 -5.61 -7.70 2.66
CA ILE A 237 -6.65 -6.68 2.49
C ILE A 237 -6.31 -5.40 3.24
N ASP A 238 -6.65 -4.25 2.65
CA ASP A 238 -6.67 -3.00 3.38
C ASP A 238 -8.11 -2.68 3.77
N VAL A 239 -8.32 -2.39 5.04
CA VAL A 239 -9.64 -2.14 5.59
C VAL A 239 -9.64 -0.93 6.52
N LYS A 240 -10.80 -0.28 6.61
CA LYS A 240 -11.18 0.54 7.76
C LYS A 240 -12.31 -0.17 8.50
N TYR A 241 -12.24 -0.20 9.82
CA TYR A 241 -13.27 -0.91 10.58
C TYR A 241 -13.53 -0.28 11.94
N ARG A 242 -14.71 -0.57 12.49
CA ARG A 242 -15.05 -0.34 13.89
C ARG A 242 -15.54 -1.62 14.52
N THR A 243 -15.16 -1.83 15.80
CA THR A 243 -15.55 -2.98 16.60
C THR A 243 -16.38 -2.52 17.79
N TYR A 244 -17.53 -3.13 17.98
CA TYR A 244 -18.44 -2.84 19.09
C TYR A 244 -18.70 -4.10 19.92
N ALA A 245 -18.81 -3.93 21.26
CA ALA A 245 -19.29 -4.98 22.15
C ALA A 245 -20.80 -5.12 22.01
N TRP A 246 -21.31 -6.35 21.82
CA TRP A 246 -22.75 -6.56 21.78
C TRP A 246 -23.43 -6.24 23.13
N SER A 247 -22.79 -6.63 24.25
CA SER A 247 -23.38 -6.54 25.58
C SER A 247 -23.63 -5.09 26.05
N SER A 248 -22.79 -4.14 25.64
CA SER A 248 -22.86 -2.73 26.06
C SER A 248 -23.15 -1.77 24.91
N GLY A 249 -22.91 -2.16 23.67
CA GLY A 249 -22.93 -1.27 22.50
C GLY A 249 -21.73 -0.32 22.43
N GLU A 250 -20.74 -0.49 23.31
CA GLU A 250 -19.54 0.36 23.36
C GLU A 250 -18.62 0.09 22.18
N LEU A 251 -18.00 1.16 21.66
CA LEU A 251 -16.92 1.10 20.67
C LEU A 251 -15.65 0.57 21.35
N ILE A 252 -15.13 -0.57 20.87
CA ILE A 252 -13.90 -1.21 21.37
C ILE A 252 -12.69 -0.74 20.56
N GLU A 253 -12.83 -0.66 19.25
CA GLU A 253 -11.75 -0.25 18.33
C GLU A 253 -12.28 0.71 17.28
N ASP A 254 -11.52 1.77 17.00
CA ASP A 254 -11.77 2.73 15.93
C ASP A 254 -10.63 2.75 14.92
N GLY A 255 -10.76 1.99 13.85
CA GLY A 255 -9.86 1.98 12.72
C GLY A 255 -10.26 2.94 11.58
N TYR A 256 -11.26 3.82 11.80
CA TYR A 256 -11.63 4.84 10.80
C TYR A 256 -10.86 6.14 10.96
N SER A 257 -10.39 6.45 12.15
CA SER A 257 -9.71 7.72 12.46
C SER A 257 -8.28 7.81 11.93
N GLY A 258 -7.69 6.67 11.49
CA GLY A 258 -6.32 6.58 11.01
C GLY A 258 -6.20 6.10 9.57
N GLU A 259 -4.98 5.72 9.21
CA GLU A 259 -4.69 5.03 7.95
C GLU A 259 -5.40 3.66 7.91
N PRO A 260 -5.70 3.12 6.72
CA PRO A 260 -6.22 1.77 6.59
C PRO A 260 -5.32 0.73 7.26
N VAL A 261 -5.93 -0.28 7.85
CA VAL A 261 -5.21 -1.40 8.44
C VAL A 261 -5.05 -2.49 7.39
N THR A 262 -3.81 -2.91 7.16
CA THR A 262 -3.51 -4.05 6.29
C THR A 262 -3.53 -5.34 7.10
N GLY A 263 -4.25 -6.36 6.64
CA GLY A 263 -4.34 -7.67 7.29
C GLY A 263 -4.32 -8.82 6.29
N SER A 264 -3.56 -9.88 6.62
CA SER A 264 -3.58 -11.14 5.86
C SER A 264 -4.82 -11.95 6.20
N MET A 265 -5.55 -12.41 5.18
CA MET A 265 -6.69 -13.32 5.36
C MET A 265 -6.31 -14.66 5.99
N ASN A 266 -5.01 -15.00 6.02
CA ASN A 266 -4.50 -16.17 6.73
C ASN A 266 -4.39 -15.96 8.25
N SER A 267 -4.28 -14.70 8.70
CA SER A 267 -3.97 -14.34 10.10
C SER A 267 -5.11 -13.69 10.86
N VAL A 268 -6.22 -13.33 10.18
CA VAL A 268 -7.40 -12.73 10.82
C VAL A 268 -8.19 -13.74 11.63
N ILE A 269 -9.01 -13.26 12.57
CA ILE A 269 -9.92 -14.11 13.36
C ILE A 269 -10.86 -14.92 12.46
N PRO A 270 -11.31 -16.12 12.90
CA PRO A 270 -12.17 -16.98 12.09
C PRO A 270 -13.42 -16.30 11.55
N GLY A 271 -14.04 -15.41 12.33
CA GLY A 271 -15.22 -14.66 11.90
C GLY A 271 -14.98 -13.74 10.72
N TRP A 272 -13.82 -13.07 10.67
CA TRP A 272 -13.42 -12.26 9.53
C TRP A 272 -13.15 -13.13 8.30
N LYS A 273 -12.38 -14.21 8.49
CA LYS A 273 -12.08 -15.14 7.39
C LYS A 273 -13.35 -15.69 6.75
N LYS A 274 -14.30 -16.17 7.56
CA LYS A 274 -15.59 -16.71 7.07
C LYS A 274 -16.49 -15.63 6.46
N GLY A 275 -16.44 -14.41 6.99
CA GLY A 275 -17.37 -13.33 6.62
C GLY A 275 -16.90 -12.45 5.47
N LEU A 276 -15.57 -12.35 5.23
CA LEU A 276 -15.01 -11.46 4.21
C LEU A 276 -14.63 -12.17 2.92
N ILE A 277 -14.31 -13.47 2.94
CA ILE A 277 -14.06 -14.24 1.72
C ILE A 277 -15.31 -14.19 0.83
N GLY A 278 -15.12 -13.83 -0.45
CA GLY A 278 -16.18 -13.65 -1.43
C GLY A 278 -16.85 -12.26 -1.41
N GLN A 279 -16.60 -11.43 -0.40
CA GLN A 279 -16.99 -10.02 -0.45
C GLN A 279 -16.09 -9.28 -1.45
N THR A 280 -16.59 -8.19 -2.03
CA THR A 280 -15.87 -7.45 -3.06
C THR A 280 -15.20 -6.18 -2.50
N VAL A 281 -14.06 -5.79 -3.05
CA VAL A 281 -13.45 -4.48 -2.78
C VAL A 281 -14.47 -3.37 -3.07
N GLY A 282 -14.53 -2.39 -2.17
CA GLY A 282 -15.54 -1.34 -2.13
C GLY A 282 -16.75 -1.68 -1.25
N SER A 283 -16.87 -2.91 -0.74
CA SER A 283 -17.98 -3.27 0.15
C SER A 283 -17.81 -2.70 1.55
N ARG A 284 -18.97 -2.37 2.18
CA ARG A 284 -19.11 -2.23 3.63
C ARG A 284 -19.88 -3.42 4.15
N VAL A 285 -19.30 -4.16 5.08
CA VAL A 285 -19.88 -5.39 5.63
C VAL A 285 -20.02 -5.26 7.15
N MET A 286 -21.20 -5.55 7.67
CA MET A 286 -21.41 -5.77 9.09
C MET A 286 -21.26 -7.25 9.39
N LEU A 287 -20.37 -7.60 10.31
CA LEU A 287 -20.22 -8.96 10.85
C LEU A 287 -20.67 -8.96 12.31
N ILE A 288 -21.53 -9.91 12.69
CA ILE A 288 -21.81 -10.18 14.11
C ILE A 288 -21.16 -11.50 14.43
N VAL A 289 -20.08 -11.44 15.20
CA VAL A 289 -19.14 -12.54 15.41
C VAL A 289 -19.31 -13.09 16.83
N PRO A 290 -19.81 -14.31 17.00
CA PRO A 290 -19.89 -14.94 18.31
C PRO A 290 -18.49 -15.24 18.87
N PRO A 291 -18.35 -15.43 20.22
CA PRO A 291 -17.04 -15.61 20.87
C PRO A 291 -16.19 -16.72 20.26
N ALA A 292 -16.81 -17.83 19.82
CA ALA A 292 -16.12 -18.97 19.22
C ALA A 292 -15.37 -18.63 17.92
N ASP A 293 -15.86 -17.63 17.18
CA ASP A 293 -15.27 -17.18 15.92
C ASP A 293 -14.41 -15.89 16.10
N ALA A 294 -14.25 -15.40 17.35
CA ALA A 294 -13.45 -14.22 17.70
C ALA A 294 -12.50 -14.53 18.88
N TYR A 295 -12.89 -14.14 20.09
CA TYR A 295 -12.08 -14.26 21.31
C TYR A 295 -12.82 -15.07 22.40
N PRO A 296 -12.82 -16.40 22.34
CA PRO A 296 -13.64 -17.22 23.23
C PRO A 296 -13.24 -17.06 24.71
N ASN A 297 -11.99 -16.79 24.99
CA ASN A 297 -11.47 -16.59 26.34
C ASN A 297 -11.31 -15.11 26.72
N GLY A 298 -11.77 -14.19 25.86
CA GLY A 298 -11.50 -12.78 25.97
C GLY A 298 -10.13 -12.40 25.40
N SER A 299 -9.82 -11.10 25.40
CA SER A 299 -8.53 -10.55 24.94
C SER A 299 -8.20 -9.29 25.74
N THR A 300 -6.91 -9.02 25.91
CA THR A 300 -6.44 -7.75 26.46
C THR A 300 -6.17 -6.71 25.39
N ASN A 301 -5.91 -7.16 24.15
CA ASN A 301 -5.73 -6.30 22.98
C ASN A 301 -6.30 -6.99 21.74
N PRO A 302 -7.45 -6.52 21.20
CA PRO A 302 -8.33 -5.50 21.77
C PRO A 302 -8.93 -5.94 23.12
N PRO A 303 -9.43 -4.99 23.94
CA PRO A 303 -10.00 -5.31 25.27
C PRO A 303 -11.39 -5.94 25.14
N VAL A 304 -11.43 -7.24 25.02
CA VAL A 304 -12.66 -8.04 24.84
C VAL A 304 -12.91 -8.91 26.05
N LYS A 305 -14.09 -8.83 26.64
CA LYS A 305 -14.50 -9.70 27.75
C LYS A 305 -14.69 -11.15 27.29
N LYS A 306 -14.45 -12.12 28.18
CA LYS A 306 -14.76 -13.53 27.91
C LYS A 306 -16.25 -13.69 27.57
N GLY A 307 -16.54 -14.42 26.49
CA GLY A 307 -17.90 -14.70 26.06
C GLY A 307 -18.61 -13.53 25.34
N GLU A 308 -17.86 -12.45 24.99
CA GLU A 308 -18.42 -11.32 24.29
C GLU A 308 -18.65 -11.61 22.81
N THR A 309 -19.81 -11.20 22.30
CA THR A 309 -20.11 -11.17 20.86
C THR A 309 -19.71 -9.82 20.30
N LEU A 310 -19.01 -9.79 19.19
CA LEU A 310 -18.52 -8.57 18.58
C LEU A 310 -19.31 -8.19 17.33
N ILE A 311 -19.52 -6.90 17.15
CA ILE A 311 -20.07 -6.34 15.91
C ILE A 311 -18.97 -5.58 15.23
N TYR A 312 -18.59 -6.01 14.04
CA TYR A 312 -17.65 -5.30 13.17
C TYR A 312 -18.41 -4.61 12.04
N VAL A 313 -18.02 -3.38 11.72
CA VAL A 313 -18.40 -2.73 10.46
C VAL A 313 -17.11 -2.44 9.72
N ILE A 314 -16.95 -3.06 8.55
CA ILE A 314 -15.69 -3.15 7.83
C ILE A 314 -15.88 -2.62 6.41
N ASP A 315 -15.08 -1.63 6.02
CA ASP A 315 -14.92 -1.19 4.63
C ASP A 315 -13.72 -1.92 4.02
N ILE A 316 -13.93 -2.66 2.94
CA ILE A 316 -12.88 -3.36 2.20
C ILE A 316 -12.36 -2.39 1.14
N LEU A 317 -11.16 -1.87 1.32
CA LEU A 317 -10.59 -0.81 0.50
C LEU A 317 -9.67 -1.33 -0.60
N SER A 318 -9.00 -2.45 -0.38
CA SER A 318 -8.23 -3.18 -1.39
C SER A 318 -8.14 -4.67 -1.04
N ALA A 319 -7.83 -5.48 -2.04
CA ALA A 319 -7.44 -6.88 -1.88
C ALA A 319 -6.34 -7.21 -2.88
N GLN A 320 -5.29 -7.88 -2.43
CA GLN A 320 -4.15 -8.25 -3.25
C GLN A 320 -3.63 -9.62 -2.80
N LYS A 321 -3.20 -10.45 -3.73
CA LYS A 321 -2.58 -11.73 -3.40
C LYS A 321 -1.33 -11.53 -2.56
N GLU A 322 -1.19 -12.31 -1.50
CA GLU A 322 0.07 -12.40 -0.78
C GLU A 322 1.12 -13.05 -1.68
N SER A 323 2.31 -12.45 -1.72
CA SER A 323 3.48 -12.92 -2.49
C SER A 323 4.20 -14.05 -1.77
#